data_4057519a7a4735942436a791a78fd4e4
#
_entry.id   4057519a7a4735942436a791a78fd4e4
#
_cell.length_a   1.000
_cell.length_b   1.000
_cell.length_c   1.000
_cell.angle_alpha   90.00
_cell.angle_beta   90.00
_cell.angle_gamma   90.00
#
_symmetry.space_group_name_H-M   'P 1'
#
loop_
_entity.id
_entity.type
_entity.pdbx_description
1 polymer ?
#
loop_
_entity_poly.entity_id
_entity_poly.type
_entity_poly.pdbx_seq_one_letter_code
_entity_poly.pdbx_strand_id
1 'polypeptide(L)'
;IRPRLNEIFTMVRLQLDRENLGSRIPSGVILTGGGAETVGVVDSARRMMSLPVRIGIPKEVGGLIDDIMNPLYSTPVGLIIFASNQEALEPVSSFSTKFKLPSKGIFGKIVETIKDLLP
;
A
#
# COMPACT_ATOMS: atom_id res chain seq x y z
N ILE A 1 20.58 7.69 10.77
CA ILE A 1 19.62 7.66 9.63
C ILE A 1 20.36 7.91 8.31
N ARG A 2 21.17 8.97 8.15
CA ARG A 2 21.88 9.29 6.89
C ARG A 2 22.68 8.14 6.27
N PRO A 3 23.53 7.37 7.00
CA PRO A 3 24.27 6.28 6.38
C PRO A 3 23.35 5.25 5.70
N ARG A 4 22.25 4.89 6.34
CA ARG A 4 21.29 3.92 5.79
C ARG A 4 20.55 4.46 4.57
N LEU A 5 20.20 5.74 4.55
CA LEU A 5 19.63 6.37 3.37
C LEU A 5 20.63 6.34 2.20
N ASN A 6 21.89 6.66 2.45
CA ASN A 6 22.93 6.61 1.43
C ASN A 6 23.12 5.20 0.86
N GLU A 7 23.12 4.16 1.71
CA GLU A 7 23.19 2.76 1.28
C GLU A 7 22.03 2.40 0.37
N ILE A 8 20.79 2.74 0.78
CA ILE A 8 19.58 2.47 0.01
C ILE A 8 19.67 3.12 -1.37
N PHE A 9 19.97 4.42 -1.43
CA PHE A 9 20.04 5.13 -2.70
C PHE A 9 21.23 4.70 -3.58
N THR A 10 22.32 4.27 -2.97
CA THR A 10 23.42 3.67 -3.71
C THR A 10 22.99 2.35 -4.37
N MET A 11 22.26 1.50 -3.65
CA MET A 11 21.73 0.25 -4.23
C MET A 11 20.75 0.53 -5.37
N VAL A 12 19.86 1.51 -5.19
CA VAL A 12 18.91 1.90 -6.25
C VAL A 12 19.67 2.42 -7.47
N ARG A 13 20.68 3.29 -7.28
CA ARG A 13 21.53 3.78 -8.38
C ARG A 13 22.21 2.64 -9.13
N LEU A 14 22.82 1.71 -8.42
CA LEU A 14 23.48 0.55 -9.05
C LEU A 14 22.50 -0.27 -9.89
N GLN A 15 21.26 -0.40 -9.44
CA GLN A 15 20.23 -1.08 -10.21
C GLN A 15 19.83 -0.30 -11.48
N LEU A 16 19.67 1.02 -11.38
CA LEU A 16 19.40 1.88 -12.55
C LEU A 16 20.54 1.84 -13.57
N ASP A 17 21.77 1.83 -13.10
CA ASP A 17 22.96 1.75 -13.97
C ASP A 17 23.06 0.38 -14.68
N ARG A 18 22.73 -0.71 -14.00
CA ARG A 18 22.65 -2.06 -14.60
C ARG A 18 21.65 -2.15 -15.74
N GLU A 19 20.51 -1.48 -15.60
CA GLU A 19 19.43 -1.44 -16.60
C GLU A 19 19.65 -0.33 -17.66
N ASN A 20 20.76 0.40 -17.61
CA ASN A 20 21.05 1.56 -18.47
C ASN A 20 19.92 2.62 -18.43
N LEU A 21 19.26 2.78 -17.29
CA LEU A 21 18.16 3.73 -17.13
C LEU A 21 18.62 5.12 -16.72
N GLY A 22 19.82 5.30 -16.18
CA GLY A 22 20.32 6.58 -15.69
C GLY A 22 20.25 7.73 -16.74
N SER A 23 20.56 7.44 -17.99
CA SER A 23 20.46 8.40 -19.09
C SER A 23 19.05 8.58 -19.65
N ARG A 24 18.14 7.66 -19.34
CA ARG A 24 16.75 7.63 -19.86
C ARG A 24 15.74 8.33 -18.97
N ILE A 25 16.13 8.73 -17.76
CA ILE A 25 15.27 9.39 -16.77
C ILE A 25 15.75 10.83 -16.45
N PRO A 26 15.85 11.72 -17.44
CA PRO A 26 16.32 13.09 -17.22
C PRO A 26 15.38 13.88 -16.28
N SER A 27 14.12 13.53 -16.20
CA SER A 27 13.13 14.12 -15.30
C SER A 27 13.38 13.81 -13.83
N GLY A 28 14.28 12.87 -13.55
CA GLY A 28 14.70 12.52 -12.20
C GLY A 28 13.79 11.50 -11.50
N VAL A 29 13.81 11.54 -10.19
CA VAL A 29 13.19 10.56 -9.31
C VAL A 29 12.13 11.21 -8.42
N ILE A 30 11.04 10.51 -8.22
CA ILE A 30 9.97 10.92 -7.30
C ILE A 30 10.00 9.99 -6.09
N LEU A 31 10.17 10.58 -4.91
CA LEU A 31 10.04 9.87 -3.63
C LEU A 31 8.62 10.05 -3.11
N THR A 32 8.00 8.97 -2.69
CA THR A 32 6.64 8.99 -2.14
C THR A 32 6.47 7.93 -1.05
N GLY A 33 5.31 7.93 -0.39
CA GLY A 33 5.06 7.08 0.76
C GLY A 33 5.63 7.66 2.06
N GLY A 34 5.38 7.01 3.19
CA GLY A 34 5.80 7.48 4.51
C GLY A 34 7.31 7.70 4.66
N GLY A 35 8.12 6.93 3.94
CA GLY A 35 9.59 7.12 3.91
C GLY A 35 10.03 8.45 3.33
N ALA A 36 9.22 9.09 2.49
CA ALA A 36 9.53 10.38 1.89
C ALA A 36 9.51 11.55 2.90
N GLU A 37 8.92 11.35 4.08
CA GLU A 37 8.91 12.32 5.18
C GLU A 37 10.17 12.24 6.06
N THR A 38 11.05 11.29 5.81
CA THR A 38 12.29 11.16 6.58
C THR A 38 13.18 12.37 6.36
N VAL A 39 13.62 12.98 7.46
CA VAL A 39 14.49 14.16 7.42
C VAL A 39 15.77 13.86 6.64
N GLY A 40 16.05 14.69 5.62
CA GLY A 40 17.25 14.58 4.80
C GLY A 40 17.20 13.50 3.71
N VAL A 41 16.04 12.86 3.48
CA VAL A 41 15.87 11.83 2.45
C VAL A 41 16.12 12.39 1.04
N VAL A 42 15.58 13.56 0.72
CA VAL A 42 15.74 14.21 -0.59
C VAL A 42 17.19 14.55 -0.86
N ASP A 43 17.90 15.09 0.14
CA ASP A 43 19.32 15.45 0.00
C ASP A 43 20.21 14.22 -0.16
N SER A 44 19.91 13.15 0.56
CA SER A 44 20.62 11.88 0.42
C SER A 44 20.38 11.26 -0.96
N ALA A 45 19.14 11.27 -1.42
CA ALA A 45 18.78 10.77 -2.74
C ALA A 45 19.48 11.55 -3.86
N ARG A 46 19.43 12.88 -3.84
CA ARG A 46 20.10 13.74 -4.84
C ARG A 46 21.59 13.46 -4.92
N ARG A 47 22.24 13.35 -3.76
CA ARG A 47 23.70 13.11 -3.70
C ARG A 47 24.08 11.73 -4.22
N MET A 48 23.34 10.69 -3.81
CA MET A 48 23.71 9.32 -4.17
C MET A 48 23.32 8.98 -5.61
N MET A 49 22.18 9.48 -6.07
CA MET A 49 21.65 9.16 -7.40
C MET A 49 22.17 10.10 -8.49
N SER A 50 22.66 11.30 -8.15
CA SER A 50 23.06 12.35 -9.09
C SER A 50 21.96 12.71 -10.09
N LEU A 51 20.70 12.63 -9.65
CA LEU A 51 19.51 12.94 -10.43
C LEU A 51 18.66 13.97 -9.68
N PRO A 52 17.83 14.75 -10.39
CA PRO A 52 16.81 15.57 -9.76
C PRO A 52 15.88 14.71 -8.92
N VAL A 53 15.55 15.15 -7.70
CA VAL A 53 14.67 14.42 -6.78
C VAL A 53 13.60 15.35 -6.24
N ARG A 54 12.36 14.92 -6.25
CA ARG A 54 11.24 15.62 -5.62
C ARG A 54 10.36 14.66 -4.83
N ILE A 55 9.59 15.20 -3.90
CA ILE A 55 8.56 14.44 -3.20
C ILE A 55 7.30 14.42 -4.05
N GLY A 56 6.68 13.26 -4.17
CA GLY A 56 5.39 13.04 -4.81
C GLY A 56 4.28 13.00 -3.77
N ILE A 57 3.23 13.74 -4.04
CA ILE A 57 1.98 13.74 -3.27
C ILE A 57 0.83 13.30 -4.18
N PRO A 58 -0.25 12.73 -3.63
CA PRO A 58 -1.46 12.45 -4.40
C PRO A 58 -2.01 13.72 -5.06
N LYS A 59 -2.57 13.61 -6.25
CA LYS A 59 -3.23 14.69 -6.99
C LYS A 59 -4.55 14.19 -7.54
N GLU A 60 -5.42 15.14 -7.90
CA GLU A 60 -6.69 14.85 -8.58
C GLU A 60 -7.67 13.98 -7.75
N VAL A 61 -7.63 14.13 -6.44
CA VAL A 61 -8.58 13.46 -5.54
C VAL A 61 -9.59 14.50 -5.06
N GLY A 62 -10.88 14.26 -5.31
CA GLY A 62 -11.97 15.08 -4.75
C GLY A 62 -12.30 14.69 -3.32
N GLY A 63 -12.79 15.60 -2.52
CA GLY A 63 -13.23 15.36 -1.14
C GLY A 63 -12.42 16.12 -0.08
N LEU A 64 -12.11 15.50 1.05
CA LEU A 64 -11.29 16.05 2.14
C LEU A 64 -9.81 16.11 1.72
N ILE A 65 -9.47 17.13 0.93
CA ILE A 65 -8.21 17.20 0.17
C ILE A 65 -7.02 17.48 1.09
N ASP A 66 -7.18 18.31 2.10
CA ASP A 66 -6.06 18.83 2.90
C ASP A 66 -5.31 17.73 3.67
N ASP A 67 -6.03 16.75 4.19
CA ASP A 67 -5.43 15.64 4.95
C ASP A 67 -4.79 14.57 4.05
N ILE A 68 -5.24 14.46 2.80
CA ILE A 68 -4.81 13.41 1.86
C ILE A 68 -3.60 13.84 1.02
N MET A 69 -3.31 15.13 0.92
CA MET A 69 -2.17 15.68 0.16
C MET A 69 -0.82 15.47 0.88
N ASN A 70 -0.61 14.28 1.36
CA ASN A 70 0.62 13.88 2.03
C ASN A 70 1.19 12.66 1.32
N PRO A 71 2.52 12.54 1.14
CA PRO A 71 3.15 11.39 0.50
C PRO A 71 2.79 10.05 1.15
N LEU A 72 2.46 10.04 2.44
CA LEU A 72 2.01 8.86 3.17
C LEU A 72 0.79 8.17 2.51
N TYR A 73 -0.13 8.96 1.96
CA TYR A 73 -1.37 8.47 1.36
C TYR A 73 -1.27 8.12 -0.12
N SER A 74 -0.10 8.24 -0.74
CA SER A 74 0.07 7.97 -2.17
C SER A 74 -0.30 6.54 -2.56
N THR A 75 0.04 5.55 -1.74
CA THR A 75 -0.30 4.15 -2.01
C THR A 75 -1.80 3.87 -1.89
N PRO A 76 -2.49 4.18 -0.77
CA PRO A 76 -3.92 3.93 -0.67
C PRO A 76 -4.74 4.72 -1.69
N VAL A 77 -4.38 5.97 -1.97
CA VAL A 77 -5.04 6.76 -3.01
C VAL A 77 -4.84 6.13 -4.39
N GLY A 78 -3.62 5.73 -4.71
CA GLY A 78 -3.31 5.05 -5.97
C GLY A 78 -4.09 3.74 -6.14
N LEU A 79 -4.26 2.96 -5.08
CA LEU A 79 -5.06 1.72 -5.12
C LEU A 79 -6.55 2.00 -5.35
N ILE A 80 -7.09 3.05 -4.73
CA ILE A 80 -8.50 3.45 -4.94
C ILE A 80 -8.72 3.90 -6.38
N ILE A 81 -7.83 4.75 -6.91
CA ILE A 81 -7.91 5.21 -8.31
C ILE A 81 -7.78 4.02 -9.26
N PHE A 82 -6.84 3.12 -9.01
CA PHE A 82 -6.66 1.93 -9.82
C PHE A 82 -7.92 1.05 -9.82
N ALA A 83 -8.50 0.80 -8.64
CA ALA A 83 -9.72 0.01 -8.51
C ALA A 83 -10.93 0.68 -9.18
N SER A 84 -11.04 2.01 -9.10
CA SER A 84 -12.13 2.75 -9.74
C SER A 84 -12.05 2.77 -11.27
N ASN A 85 -10.85 2.72 -11.82
CA ASN A 85 -10.61 2.70 -13.27
C ASN A 85 -10.68 1.29 -13.88
N GLN A 86 -10.60 0.26 -13.06
CA GLN A 86 -10.93 -1.08 -13.52
C GLN A 86 -12.45 -1.17 -13.62
N GLU A 87 -12.98 -1.09 -14.82
CA GLU A 87 -14.36 -1.51 -15.10
C GLU A 87 -14.57 -2.86 -14.44
N ALA A 88 -15.57 -2.93 -13.57
CA ALA A 88 -15.87 -4.01 -12.67
C ALA A 88 -15.21 -5.35 -13.08
N LEU A 89 -14.07 -5.64 -12.51
CA LEU A 89 -13.60 -7.01 -12.52
C LEU A 89 -14.80 -7.84 -12.11
N GLU A 90 -15.16 -8.79 -12.96
CA GLU A 90 -16.18 -9.80 -12.71
C GLU A 90 -16.30 -9.99 -11.21
N PRO A 91 -17.50 -9.86 -10.62
CA PRO A 91 -17.63 -9.96 -9.18
C PRO A 91 -16.84 -11.19 -8.80
N VAL A 92 -15.82 -11.01 -7.95
CA VAL A 92 -15.02 -12.11 -7.43
C VAL A 92 -16.05 -13.11 -6.98
N SER A 93 -16.28 -14.12 -7.84
CA SER A 93 -17.38 -15.06 -7.70
C SER A 93 -17.25 -15.60 -6.29
N SER A 94 -18.04 -14.97 -5.44
CA SER A 94 -18.32 -15.38 -4.08
C SER A 94 -17.16 -16.21 -3.51
N PHE A 95 -16.34 -15.58 -2.68
CA PHE A 95 -15.83 -16.28 -1.53
C PHE A 95 -17.09 -16.72 -0.75
N SER A 96 -17.85 -17.58 -1.38
CA SER A 96 -18.80 -18.45 -0.73
C SER A 96 -17.93 -19.41 0.08
N THR A 97 -17.30 -18.89 1.12
CA THR A 97 -17.12 -19.71 2.31
C THR A 97 -18.53 -20.18 2.59
N LYS A 98 -18.86 -21.37 2.07
CA LYS A 98 -19.88 -22.21 2.63
C LYS A 98 -19.42 -22.48 4.06
N PHE A 99 -19.60 -21.48 4.91
CA PHE A 99 -19.61 -21.67 6.32
C PHE A 99 -20.87 -22.51 6.54
N LYS A 100 -20.72 -23.82 6.33
CA LYS A 100 -21.70 -24.79 6.77
C LYS A 100 -21.72 -24.63 8.28
N LEU A 101 -22.56 -23.74 8.75
CA LEU A 101 -23.03 -23.84 10.12
C LEU A 101 -23.53 -25.28 10.25
N PRO A 102 -23.00 -26.06 11.21
CA PRO A 102 -23.55 -27.38 11.49
C PRO A 102 -24.98 -27.16 11.95
N SER A 103 -25.90 -27.19 10.98
CA SER A 103 -27.31 -27.02 11.23
C SER A 103 -27.80 -28.28 11.94
N LYS A 104 -28.46 -28.09 13.03
CA LYS A 104 -29.34 -29.00 13.75
C LYS A 104 -28.75 -30.06 14.69
N GLY A 105 -27.47 -30.39 14.70
CA GLY A 105 -26.98 -31.43 15.62
C GLY A 105 -26.57 -30.94 17.01
N ILE A 106 -26.04 -29.72 17.10
CA ILE A 106 -25.44 -29.21 18.35
C ILE A 106 -26.48 -28.49 19.20
N PHE A 107 -27.35 -27.69 18.58
CA PHE A 107 -28.42 -27.02 19.32
C PHE A 107 -29.45 -27.99 19.91
N GLY A 108 -29.74 -29.12 19.25
CA GLY A 108 -30.60 -30.16 19.79
C GLY A 108 -30.05 -30.79 21.09
N LYS A 109 -28.75 -31.11 21.10
CA LYS A 109 -28.10 -31.67 22.28
C LYS A 109 -28.00 -30.69 23.46
N ILE A 110 -27.79 -29.40 23.16
CA ILE A 110 -27.73 -28.36 24.22
C ILE A 110 -29.12 -28.18 24.87
N VAL A 111 -30.18 -28.18 24.08
CA VAL A 111 -31.55 -28.04 24.57
C VAL A 111 -31.98 -29.27 25.41
N GLU A 112 -31.63 -30.49 25.01
CA GLU A 112 -31.86 -31.69 25.80
C GLU A 112 -31.09 -31.68 27.13
N THR A 113 -29.82 -31.29 27.10
CA THR A 113 -29.02 -31.25 28.35
C THR A 113 -29.52 -30.18 29.33
N ILE A 114 -30.07 -29.07 28.84
CA ILE A 114 -30.68 -28.05 29.71
C ILE A 114 -32.03 -28.52 30.28
N LYS A 115 -32.79 -29.33 29.52
CA LYS A 115 -34.07 -29.85 29.96
C LYS A 115 -33.94 -30.90 31.08
N ASP A 116 -32.83 -31.64 31.06
CA ASP A 116 -32.52 -32.62 32.10
C ASP A 116 -31.94 -32.01 33.40
N LEU A 117 -31.58 -30.71 33.35
CA LEU A 117 -30.98 -30.00 34.49
C LEU A 117 -32.01 -29.15 35.26
N LEU A 118 -33.23 -29.01 34.76
CA LEU A 118 -34.31 -28.27 35.45
C LEU A 118 -35.24 -29.25 36.16
N PRO A 119 -35.38 -29.11 37.49
CA PRO A 119 -36.28 -29.96 38.28
C PRO A 119 -37.75 -29.75 37.94
#